data_9e66fa39e6dfd6dada5213d1132b67e0
#
_entry.id   9e66fa39e6dfd6dada5213d1132b67e0
#
_cell.length_a   1.000
_cell.length_b   1.000
_cell.length_c   1.000
_cell.angle_alpha   90.00
_cell.angle_beta   90.00
_cell.angle_gamma   90.00
#
_symmetry.space_group_name_H-M   'P 1'
#
loop_
_entity.id
_entity.type
_entity.pdbx_description
1 polymer ?
#
loop_
_entity_poly.entity_id
_entity_poly.type
_entity_poly.pdbx_seq_one_letter_code
_entity_poly.pdbx_strand_id
1 'polypeptide(L)'
;MYENMHINEPKWKSYIVQTTTPLFTPDQCRQIIECGRRQKPIQAHVGANEHGVLDTKKRVTTISWIPFKEMEPMYVDLHKFIQKANENHFGFGDIQVTEQAQFTEYPEGGFYDWHMDCDVNMQHEPPVRKISMTLLLNDPPDRDWETELVL
;
A
#
# COMPACT_ATOMS: atom_id res chain seq x y z
N MET A 1 -26.84 10.59 39.33
CA MET A 1 -27.46 11.13 38.12
C MET A 1 -26.40 11.05 37.04
N TYR A 2 -26.39 9.97 36.28
CA TYR A 2 -25.45 9.81 35.11
C TYR A 2 -26.22 10.19 33.87
N GLU A 3 -26.46 11.51 33.69
CA GLU A 3 -27.06 12.04 32.49
C GLU A 3 -26.01 12.09 31.39
N ASN A 4 -26.29 11.35 30.33
CA ASN A 4 -25.69 11.50 28.99
C ASN A 4 -24.20 11.15 28.81
N MET A 5 -23.82 9.94 29.22
CA MET A 5 -22.63 9.37 28.63
C MET A 5 -22.99 8.88 27.21
N HIS A 6 -22.85 9.76 26.21
CA HIS A 6 -22.88 9.36 24.83
C HIS A 6 -21.61 8.54 24.55
N ILE A 7 -21.71 7.24 24.68
CA ILE A 7 -20.70 6.33 24.15
C ILE A 7 -20.85 6.40 22.63
N ASN A 8 -20.03 7.21 22.00
CA ASN A 8 -19.93 7.17 20.56
C ASN A 8 -19.32 5.82 20.19
N GLU A 9 -20.10 4.99 19.49
CA GLU A 9 -19.54 3.78 18.88
C GLU A 9 -18.37 4.17 17.99
N PRO A 10 -17.26 3.40 18.01
CA PRO A 10 -16.15 3.63 17.11
C PRO A 10 -16.67 3.59 15.67
N LYS A 11 -16.29 4.56 14.85
CA LYS A 11 -16.68 4.60 13.43
C LYS A 11 -16.01 3.50 12.62
N TRP A 12 -14.83 3.05 13.02
CA TRP A 12 -14.10 1.97 12.36
C TRP A 12 -14.78 0.62 12.64
N LYS A 13 -14.94 -0.16 11.59
CA LYS A 13 -15.64 -1.45 11.62
C LYS A 13 -14.72 -2.64 11.35
N SER A 14 -13.54 -2.40 10.82
CA SER A 14 -12.59 -3.43 10.37
C SER A 14 -11.16 -2.97 10.53
N TYR A 15 -10.25 -3.94 10.72
CA TYR A 15 -8.80 -3.70 10.65
C TYR A 15 -8.22 -4.07 9.29
N ILE A 16 -8.88 -5.02 8.60
CA ILE A 16 -8.46 -5.54 7.31
C ILE A 16 -9.69 -5.62 6.41
N VAL A 17 -9.52 -5.22 5.17
CA VAL A 17 -10.51 -5.35 4.10
C VAL A 17 -9.84 -6.01 2.92
N GLN A 18 -10.46 -7.06 2.40
CA GLN A 18 -10.01 -7.76 1.20
C GLN A 18 -11.10 -7.68 0.13
N THR A 19 -10.71 -7.40 -1.11
CA THR A 19 -11.63 -7.44 -2.24
C THR A 19 -11.99 -8.86 -2.62
N THR A 20 -13.23 -9.07 -3.03
CA THR A 20 -13.70 -10.36 -3.59
C THR A 20 -13.67 -10.35 -5.13
N THR A 21 -13.47 -9.19 -5.71
CA THR A 21 -13.35 -8.99 -7.17
C THR A 21 -12.15 -8.11 -7.46
N PRO A 22 -11.46 -8.32 -8.58
CA PRO A 22 -10.33 -7.49 -8.97
C PRO A 22 -10.71 -6.01 -9.10
N LEU A 23 -9.84 -5.12 -8.63
CA LEU A 23 -9.98 -3.67 -8.81
C LEU A 23 -9.63 -3.26 -10.24
N PHE A 24 -8.64 -3.91 -10.81
CA PHE A 24 -8.14 -3.67 -12.17
C PHE A 24 -8.31 -4.87 -13.06
N THR A 25 -8.52 -4.62 -14.34
CA THR A 25 -8.50 -5.67 -15.37
C THR A 25 -7.09 -6.20 -15.59
N PRO A 26 -6.92 -7.40 -16.17
CA PRO A 26 -5.59 -7.93 -16.51
C PRO A 26 -4.78 -6.98 -17.40
N ASP A 27 -5.42 -6.24 -18.31
CA ASP A 27 -4.77 -5.26 -19.17
C ASP A 27 -4.24 -4.07 -18.38
N GLN A 28 -5.03 -3.57 -17.44
CA GLN A 28 -4.60 -2.50 -16.53
C GLN A 28 -3.44 -2.96 -15.63
N CYS A 29 -3.51 -4.17 -15.09
CA CYS A 29 -2.39 -4.72 -14.31
C CYS A 29 -1.10 -4.80 -15.15
N ARG A 30 -1.18 -5.25 -16.41
CA ARG A 30 -0.02 -5.26 -17.32
C ARG A 30 0.56 -3.86 -17.53
N GLN A 31 -0.29 -2.85 -17.74
CA GLN A 31 0.14 -1.46 -17.91
C GLN A 31 0.84 -0.92 -16.66
N ILE A 32 0.33 -1.26 -15.46
CA ILE A 32 0.94 -0.89 -14.19
C ILE A 32 2.32 -1.55 -14.06
N ILE A 33 2.42 -2.85 -14.33
CA ILE A 33 3.69 -3.59 -14.29
C ILE A 33 4.71 -2.97 -15.26
N GLU A 34 4.31 -2.70 -16.48
CA GLU A 34 5.19 -2.07 -17.49
C GLU A 34 5.64 -0.68 -17.04
N CYS A 35 4.73 0.11 -16.44
CA CYS A 35 5.09 1.43 -15.92
C CYS A 35 6.09 1.30 -14.76
N GLY A 36 5.84 0.42 -13.80
CA GLY A 36 6.73 0.20 -12.66
C GLY A 36 8.13 -0.24 -13.08
N ARG A 37 8.23 -1.14 -14.07
CA ARG A 37 9.51 -1.63 -14.62
C ARG A 37 10.29 -0.58 -15.41
N ARG A 38 9.63 0.44 -15.96
CA ARG A 38 10.31 1.58 -16.60
C ARG A 38 10.95 2.54 -15.60
N GLN A 39 10.51 2.51 -14.35
CA GLN A 39 11.07 3.38 -13.31
C GLN A 39 12.46 2.89 -12.89
N LYS A 40 13.23 3.79 -12.30
CA LYS A 40 14.57 3.45 -11.78
C LYS A 40 14.42 2.49 -10.60
N PRO A 41 14.86 1.23 -10.73
CA PRO A 41 14.79 0.30 -9.62
C PRO A 41 15.80 0.65 -8.54
N ILE A 42 15.41 0.43 -7.29
CA ILE A 42 16.29 0.49 -6.13
C ILE A 42 16.15 -0.82 -5.35
N GLN A 43 17.24 -1.27 -4.75
CA GLN A 43 17.15 -2.36 -3.80
C GLN A 43 16.44 -1.84 -2.55
N ALA A 44 15.40 -2.57 -2.11
CA ALA A 44 14.61 -2.11 -1.00
C ALA A 44 15.38 -2.16 0.31
N HIS A 45 15.38 -1.05 1.02
CA HIS A 45 15.96 -0.94 2.35
C HIS A 45 14.88 -1.17 3.41
N VAL A 46 15.29 -1.55 4.62
CA VAL A 46 14.42 -1.70 5.79
C VAL A 46 14.56 -0.46 6.66
N GLY A 47 13.43 0.17 7.01
CA GLY A 47 13.39 1.36 7.87
C GLY A 47 12.73 2.57 7.18
N ALA A 48 12.10 3.42 7.99
CA ALA A 48 11.28 4.54 7.54
C ALA A 48 12.06 5.79 7.05
N ASN A 49 13.40 5.79 7.12
CA ASN A 49 14.22 6.95 6.83
C ASN A 49 15.04 6.76 5.55
N GLU A 50 15.46 7.88 4.92
CA GLU A 50 16.41 7.91 3.79
C GLU A 50 17.74 7.17 4.06
N HIS A 51 17.98 6.80 5.32
CA HIS A 51 19.12 6.02 5.81
C HIS A 51 18.76 4.55 6.13
N GLY A 52 17.66 4.01 5.56
CA GLY A 52 17.31 2.61 5.73
C GLY A 52 18.50 1.70 5.47
N VAL A 53 18.66 0.68 6.30
CA VAL A 53 19.76 -0.29 6.19
C VAL A 53 19.34 -1.38 5.22
N LEU A 54 20.24 -1.76 4.32
CA LEU A 54 20.05 -2.95 3.51
C LEU A 54 20.21 -4.19 4.41
N ASP A 55 19.09 -4.83 4.76
CA ASP A 55 19.05 -6.04 5.57
C ASP A 55 18.41 -7.18 4.76
N THR A 56 19.25 -7.94 4.08
CA THR A 56 18.84 -9.08 3.26
C THR A 56 18.26 -10.24 4.07
N LYS A 57 18.33 -10.19 5.40
CA LYS A 57 17.65 -11.15 6.28
C LYS A 57 16.20 -10.77 6.55
N LYS A 58 15.81 -9.50 6.27
CA LYS A 58 14.46 -9.01 6.45
C LYS A 58 13.73 -8.74 5.15
N ARG A 59 14.46 -8.37 4.09
CA ARG A 59 13.84 -8.03 2.81
C ARG A 59 14.74 -8.36 1.63
N VAL A 60 14.20 -9.11 0.66
CA VAL A 60 14.85 -9.39 -0.62
C VAL A 60 13.85 -9.05 -1.72
N THR A 61 13.82 -7.79 -2.13
CA THR A 61 12.91 -7.28 -3.17
C THR A 61 13.56 -6.15 -3.95
N THR A 62 13.06 -5.92 -5.15
CA THR A 62 13.34 -4.71 -5.92
C THR A 62 12.13 -3.81 -5.89
N ILE A 63 12.32 -2.53 -5.66
CA ILE A 63 11.24 -1.54 -5.66
C ILE A 63 11.51 -0.42 -6.64
N SER A 64 10.42 0.18 -7.12
CA SER A 64 10.44 1.45 -7.82
C SER A 64 9.19 2.25 -7.46
N TRP A 65 9.17 3.53 -7.75
CA TRP A 65 8.05 4.41 -7.43
C TRP A 65 7.37 4.88 -8.70
N ILE A 66 6.07 4.69 -8.80
CA ILE A 66 5.28 5.11 -9.97
C ILE A 66 4.87 6.57 -9.79
N PRO A 67 5.35 7.49 -10.64
CA PRO A 67 4.98 8.89 -10.54
C PRO A 67 3.47 9.10 -10.79
N PHE A 68 2.83 9.99 -10.02
CA PHE A 68 1.41 10.30 -10.17
C PHE A 68 1.01 10.64 -11.62
N LYS A 69 1.85 11.42 -12.30
CA LYS A 69 1.58 11.88 -13.67
C LYS A 69 1.66 10.79 -14.73
N GLU A 70 2.38 9.69 -14.47
CA GLU A 70 2.53 8.60 -15.45
C GLU A 70 1.35 7.63 -15.43
N MET A 71 0.63 7.55 -14.29
CA MET A 71 -0.47 6.62 -14.08
C MET A 71 -1.66 7.30 -13.40
N GLU A 72 -1.98 8.52 -13.80
CA GLU A 72 -3.08 9.30 -13.22
C GLU A 72 -4.42 8.52 -13.15
N PRO A 73 -4.88 7.79 -14.20
CA PRO A 73 -6.10 7.00 -14.11
C PRO A 73 -6.07 5.95 -13.00
N MET A 74 -4.94 5.27 -12.83
CA MET A 74 -4.75 4.30 -11.75
C MET A 74 -4.93 4.98 -10.37
N TYR A 75 -4.29 6.12 -10.15
CA TYR A 75 -4.40 6.85 -8.89
C TYR A 75 -5.81 7.35 -8.60
N VAL A 76 -6.53 7.77 -9.63
CA VAL A 76 -7.95 8.16 -9.50
C VAL A 76 -8.79 6.96 -9.03
N ASP A 77 -8.59 5.78 -9.59
CA ASP A 77 -9.33 4.59 -9.20
C ASP A 77 -8.93 4.09 -7.81
N LEU A 78 -7.64 4.09 -7.48
CA LEU A 78 -7.13 3.79 -6.14
C LEU A 78 -7.70 4.75 -5.09
N HIS A 79 -7.70 6.05 -5.36
CA HIS A 79 -8.25 7.05 -4.45
C HIS A 79 -9.74 6.80 -4.19
N LYS A 80 -10.54 6.59 -5.23
CA LYS A 80 -11.97 6.27 -5.10
C LYS A 80 -12.20 5.00 -4.28
N PHE A 81 -11.39 3.97 -4.53
CA PHE A 81 -11.49 2.72 -3.80
C PHE A 81 -11.16 2.90 -2.31
N ILE A 82 -10.06 3.58 -1.99
CA ILE A 82 -9.63 3.85 -0.60
C ILE A 82 -10.68 4.70 0.13
N GLN A 83 -11.22 5.73 -0.51
CA GLN A 83 -12.30 6.54 0.08
C GLN A 83 -13.51 5.67 0.43
N LYS A 84 -13.97 4.84 -0.50
CA LYS A 84 -15.11 3.95 -0.28
C LYS A 84 -14.81 2.89 0.81
N ALA A 85 -13.61 2.33 0.82
CA ALA A 85 -13.18 1.38 1.86
C ALA A 85 -13.13 2.05 3.23
N ASN A 86 -12.61 3.27 3.31
CA ASN A 86 -12.58 4.05 4.54
C ASN A 86 -13.99 4.35 5.05
N GLU A 87 -14.87 4.84 4.20
CA GLU A 87 -16.25 5.16 4.56
C GLU A 87 -17.02 3.94 5.09
N ASN A 88 -16.84 2.78 4.45
CA ASN A 88 -17.60 1.57 4.78
C ASN A 88 -17.00 0.76 5.92
N HIS A 89 -15.68 0.81 6.13
CA HIS A 89 -14.97 -0.16 6.96
C HIS A 89 -14.05 0.45 8.01
N PHE A 90 -13.29 1.51 7.69
CA PHE A 90 -12.30 2.05 8.62
C PHE A 90 -12.81 3.25 9.42
N GLY A 91 -13.53 4.16 8.79
CA GLY A 91 -14.17 5.30 9.47
C GLY A 91 -13.21 6.38 9.94
N PHE A 92 -12.03 6.51 9.34
CA PHE A 92 -11.16 7.67 9.57
C PHE A 92 -11.82 8.94 9.03
N GLY A 93 -11.34 10.12 9.46
CA GLY A 93 -11.70 11.40 8.86
C GLY A 93 -11.21 11.49 7.40
N ASP A 94 -10.92 12.68 6.95
CA ASP A 94 -10.41 12.90 5.59
C ASP A 94 -9.08 12.18 5.41
N ILE A 95 -9.03 11.29 4.43
CA ILE A 95 -7.84 10.58 4.01
C ILE A 95 -7.53 10.90 2.56
N GLN A 96 -6.26 10.93 2.22
CA GLN A 96 -5.79 11.23 0.87
C GLN A 96 -4.62 10.33 0.51
N VAL A 97 -4.50 9.99 -0.76
CA VAL A 97 -3.28 9.37 -1.30
C VAL A 97 -2.23 10.47 -1.44
N THR A 98 -1.23 10.44 -0.59
CA THR A 98 -0.17 11.45 -0.52
C THR A 98 1.19 10.93 -0.98
N GLU A 99 1.32 9.62 -1.09
CA GLU A 99 2.56 8.94 -1.49
C GLU A 99 2.40 8.34 -2.88
N GLN A 100 3.50 8.28 -3.63
CA GLN A 100 3.55 7.50 -4.86
C GLN A 100 3.43 6.01 -4.52
N ALA A 101 2.81 5.25 -5.41
CA ALA A 101 2.72 3.82 -5.25
C ALA A 101 4.11 3.17 -5.39
N GLN A 102 4.48 2.36 -4.42
CA GLN A 102 5.66 1.52 -4.48
C GLN A 102 5.35 0.28 -5.30
N PHE A 103 5.97 0.17 -6.46
CA PHE A 103 5.95 -1.04 -7.27
C PHE A 103 7.04 -1.98 -6.75
N THR A 104 6.66 -3.19 -6.36
CA THR A 104 7.56 -4.17 -5.75
C THR A 104 7.59 -5.44 -6.59
N GLU A 105 8.78 -5.95 -6.86
CA GLU A 105 9.00 -7.26 -7.48
C GLU A 105 9.76 -8.18 -6.52
N TYR A 106 9.18 -9.36 -6.31
CA TYR A 106 9.81 -10.44 -5.54
C TYR A 106 10.40 -11.46 -6.51
N PRO A 107 11.73 -11.61 -6.58
CA PRO A 107 12.35 -12.70 -7.32
C PRO A 107 12.06 -14.04 -6.65
N GLU A 108 12.38 -15.15 -7.32
CA GLU A 108 12.31 -16.47 -6.69
C GLU A 108 13.07 -16.48 -5.36
N GLY A 109 12.37 -16.90 -4.29
CA GLY A 109 12.89 -16.83 -2.92
C GLY A 109 12.95 -15.43 -2.32
N GLY A 110 12.44 -14.43 -3.01
CA GLY A 110 12.28 -13.08 -2.49
C GLY A 110 11.22 -13.02 -1.39
N PHE A 111 11.41 -12.14 -0.42
CA PHE A 111 10.48 -11.99 0.70
C PHE A 111 10.59 -10.61 1.35
N TYR A 112 9.58 -10.29 2.13
CA TYR A 112 9.63 -9.22 3.13
C TYR A 112 9.06 -9.78 4.43
N ASP A 113 9.86 -9.77 5.48
CA ASP A 113 9.48 -10.29 6.79
C ASP A 113 8.40 -9.41 7.44
N TRP A 114 7.79 -9.91 8.50
CA TRP A 114 6.78 -9.19 9.28
C TRP A 114 7.28 -7.81 9.69
N HIS A 115 6.52 -6.79 9.36
CA HIS A 115 6.83 -5.40 9.63
C HIS A 115 5.57 -4.58 9.87
N MET A 116 5.75 -3.36 10.33
CA MET A 116 4.69 -2.37 10.41
C MET A 116 4.92 -1.30 9.34
N ASP A 117 3.85 -0.92 8.65
CA ASP A 117 3.89 0.10 7.60
C ASP A 117 3.89 1.53 8.15
N CYS A 118 3.66 1.71 9.43
CA CYS A 118 3.66 3.01 10.09
C CYS A 118 4.76 3.08 11.15
N ASP A 119 5.30 4.27 11.37
CA ASP A 119 6.19 4.53 12.49
C ASP A 119 5.37 4.67 13.78
N VAL A 120 5.68 3.82 14.76
CA VAL A 120 5.03 3.86 16.08
C VAL A 120 5.47 5.01 16.96
N ASN A 121 6.59 5.66 16.64
CA ASN A 121 7.12 6.74 17.46
C ASN A 121 6.31 8.04 17.39
N MET A 122 5.36 8.13 16.46
CA MET A 122 4.46 9.28 16.29
C MET A 122 5.15 10.66 16.35
N GLN A 123 6.45 10.70 16.15
CA GLN A 123 7.27 11.94 16.20
C GLN A 123 7.34 12.63 14.84
N HIS A 124 6.76 12.01 13.81
CA HIS A 124 6.74 12.57 12.48
C HIS A 124 5.61 13.57 12.31
N GLU A 125 5.93 14.66 11.67
CA GLU A 125 4.93 15.62 11.21
C GLU A 125 3.98 14.96 10.19
N PRO A 126 2.71 15.41 10.11
CA PRO A 126 1.79 14.93 9.08
C PRO A 126 2.39 15.05 7.66
N PRO A 127 2.03 14.15 6.74
CA PRO A 127 0.94 13.19 6.83
C PRO A 127 1.31 11.89 7.58
N VAL A 128 0.37 11.38 8.38
CA VAL A 128 0.51 10.09 9.08
C VAL A 128 -0.27 9.02 8.31
N ARG A 129 0.39 7.94 7.92
CA ARG A 129 -0.26 6.81 7.24
C ARG A 129 -1.34 6.19 8.14
N LYS A 130 -2.57 6.11 7.64
CA LYS A 130 -3.72 5.53 8.33
C LYS A 130 -4.20 4.24 7.72
N ILE A 131 -4.03 4.09 6.42
CA ILE A 131 -4.38 2.90 5.66
C ILE A 131 -3.18 2.56 4.80
N SER A 132 -2.79 1.29 4.79
CA SER A 132 -1.86 0.72 3.84
C SER A 132 -2.63 -0.20 2.92
N MET A 133 -2.35 -0.18 1.64
CA MET A 133 -3.02 -1.01 0.65
C MET A 133 -1.99 -1.77 -0.17
N THR A 134 -2.16 -3.08 -0.23
CA THR A 134 -1.41 -3.94 -1.15
C THR A 134 -2.30 -4.41 -2.27
N LEU A 135 -1.82 -4.33 -3.48
CA LEU A 135 -2.50 -4.75 -4.69
C LEU A 135 -1.64 -5.77 -5.44
N LEU A 136 -2.10 -6.99 -5.54
CA LEU A 136 -1.45 -8.04 -6.33
C LEU A 136 -1.74 -7.80 -7.81
N LEU A 137 -0.71 -7.75 -8.62
CA LEU A 137 -0.81 -7.41 -10.05
C LEU A 137 -0.72 -8.64 -10.97
N ASN A 138 -0.34 -9.79 -10.45
CA ASN A 138 -0.28 -11.05 -11.15
C ASN A 138 -0.84 -12.19 -10.29
N ASP A 139 -1.30 -13.25 -10.94
CA ASP A 139 -1.79 -14.42 -10.21
C ASP A 139 -0.61 -15.26 -9.71
N PRO A 140 -0.51 -15.53 -8.38
CA PRO A 140 0.25 -16.67 -7.90
C PRO A 140 -0.56 -17.94 -8.24
N PRO A 141 -0.03 -19.13 -8.44
CA PRO A 141 1.27 -19.66 -8.12
C PRO A 141 2.11 -20.09 -9.33
N ASP A 142 1.77 -19.72 -10.53
CA ASP A 142 2.40 -20.28 -11.75
C ASP A 142 3.64 -19.50 -12.20
N ARG A 143 4.21 -18.66 -11.35
CA ARG A 143 5.30 -17.78 -11.73
C ARG A 143 6.40 -17.73 -10.70
N ASP A 144 7.61 -17.67 -11.18
CA ASP A 144 8.83 -17.61 -10.38
C ASP A 144 9.04 -16.24 -9.68
N TRP A 145 8.07 -15.34 -9.79
CA TRP A 145 8.11 -14.00 -9.21
C TRP A 145 6.73 -13.42 -8.98
N GLU A 146 6.59 -12.59 -7.97
CA GLU A 146 5.38 -11.86 -7.60
C GLU A 146 5.57 -10.37 -7.77
N THR A 147 4.52 -9.69 -8.21
CA THR A 147 4.50 -8.26 -8.42
C THR A 147 3.35 -7.64 -7.64
N GLU A 148 3.65 -6.66 -6.84
CA GLU A 148 2.66 -5.94 -6.06
C GLU A 148 2.83 -4.42 -6.16
N LEU A 149 1.76 -3.73 -5.84
CA LEU A 149 1.71 -2.29 -5.66
C LEU A 149 1.33 -1.98 -4.22
N VAL A 150 2.13 -1.18 -3.53
CA VAL A 150 1.89 -0.76 -2.14
C VAL A 150 1.70 0.75 -2.07
N LEU A 151 0.68 1.17 -1.31
CA LEU A 151 0.30 2.55 -1.05
C LEU A 151 0.18 2.83 0.45
#